data_02a54113e9ee850943c892a59fc55403
#
_entry.id   02a54113e9ee850943c892a59fc55403
#
_cell.length_a   1.000
_cell.length_b   1.000
_cell.length_c   1.000
_cell.angle_alpha   90.00
_cell.angle_beta   90.00
_cell.angle_gamma   90.00
#
_symmetry.space_group_name_H-M   'P 1'
#
loop_
_entity.id
_entity.type
_entity.pdbx_description
1 polymer ?
#
loop_
_entity_poly.entity_id
_entity_poly.type
_entity_poly.pdbx_seq_one_letter_code
_entity_poly.pdbx_strand_id
1 'polypeptide(L)'
;MMKVIFFGLGSIGKRHLKNLISYGKKNSINFDITAYSSSGKKEFEEITYIQNRDDLDTHYDIAFITNPTFKHLETLNVIVEKVDYIFLEKPAFSESIDLTQYNYDYKNIYVAAPLRYKNIMEVVRNSIQSKKVYSVRAICSTYLPDWRKGTDYRNNYSAFKAMGGGVELDCIHELDYIINLFGFPKSVKKQFGKYSNLEINSNDLATYILRYDDKIIEIHLDYFGRVPTRKFQLFTLDECINVDLLNNKISFEENIVKEMPESANDMYEKELKYFFENVVTGKENWNDLYHANEVLKIAEEK
;
A
#
# COMPACT_ATOMS: atom_id res chain seq x y z
N MET A 1 25.95 -7.33 11.09
CA MET A 1 24.61 -7.92 11.27
C MET A 1 23.66 -6.76 11.43
N MET A 2 22.59 -6.71 10.65
CA MET A 2 21.64 -5.57 10.65
C MET A 2 20.51 -5.87 11.63
N LYS A 3 20.24 -4.94 12.56
CA LYS A 3 19.18 -5.08 13.57
C LYS A 3 17.85 -4.63 13.00
N VAL A 4 16.85 -5.51 13.03
CA VAL A 4 15.51 -5.25 12.47
C VAL A 4 14.45 -5.49 13.53
N ILE A 5 13.49 -4.56 13.64
CA ILE A 5 12.34 -4.74 14.52
C ILE A 5 11.02 -4.77 13.72
N PHE A 6 10.14 -5.70 14.09
CA PHE A 6 8.77 -5.79 13.56
C PHE A 6 7.74 -5.40 14.61
N PHE A 7 6.85 -4.48 14.25
CA PHE A 7 5.64 -4.17 15.00
C PHE A 7 4.43 -4.79 14.29
N GLY A 8 3.99 -5.96 14.77
CA GLY A 8 2.88 -6.70 14.23
C GLY A 8 3.29 -7.82 13.27
N LEU A 9 3.00 -9.06 13.66
CA LEU A 9 3.18 -10.25 12.83
C LEU A 9 1.82 -10.85 12.45
N GLY A 10 0.92 -10.00 11.94
CA GLY A 10 -0.28 -10.40 11.25
C GLY A 10 0.03 -11.02 9.87
N SER A 11 -0.98 -11.19 9.03
CA SER A 11 -0.81 -11.79 7.70
C SER A 11 0.26 -11.08 6.87
N ILE A 12 0.23 -9.73 6.82
CA ILE A 12 1.18 -8.94 6.02
C ILE A 12 2.56 -8.89 6.69
N GLY A 13 2.64 -8.73 8.01
CA GLY A 13 3.92 -8.73 8.72
C GLY A 13 4.68 -10.05 8.57
N LYS A 14 3.97 -11.18 8.60
CA LYS A 14 4.57 -12.51 8.32
C LYS A 14 5.09 -12.64 6.90
N ARG A 15 4.39 -12.03 5.93
CA ARG A 15 4.86 -12.00 4.53
C ARG A 15 6.16 -11.22 4.43
N HIS A 16 6.19 -10.00 4.98
CA HIS A 16 7.41 -9.19 4.98
C HIS A 16 8.57 -9.86 5.70
N LEU A 17 8.31 -10.49 6.85
CA LEU A 17 9.34 -11.26 7.57
C LEU A 17 9.93 -12.38 6.72
N LYS A 18 9.09 -13.18 6.06
CA LYS A 18 9.56 -14.27 5.18
C LYS A 18 10.35 -13.73 3.98
N ASN A 19 9.86 -12.63 3.38
CA ASN A 19 10.56 -11.98 2.28
C ASN A 19 11.91 -11.41 2.73
N LEU A 20 11.98 -10.80 3.92
CA LEU A 20 13.22 -10.29 4.50
C LEU A 20 14.26 -11.40 4.72
N ILE A 21 13.84 -12.50 5.32
CA ILE A 21 14.72 -13.67 5.53
C ILE A 21 15.22 -14.22 4.19
N SER A 22 14.33 -14.34 3.19
CA SER A 22 14.69 -14.78 1.85
C SER A 22 15.67 -13.80 1.17
N TYR A 23 15.42 -12.50 1.30
CA TYR A 23 16.27 -11.44 0.76
C TYR A 23 17.67 -11.49 1.38
N GLY A 24 17.76 -11.66 2.71
CA GLY A 24 19.03 -11.81 3.42
C GLY A 24 19.83 -12.99 2.93
N LYS A 25 19.19 -14.17 2.77
CA LYS A 25 19.84 -15.37 2.23
C LYS A 25 20.36 -15.16 0.81
N LYS A 26 19.57 -14.53 -0.07
CA LYS A 26 19.94 -14.26 -1.47
C LYS A 26 21.11 -13.26 -1.60
N ASN A 27 21.21 -12.31 -0.68
CA ASN A 27 22.18 -11.21 -0.74
C ASN A 27 23.31 -11.31 0.29
N SER A 28 23.41 -12.43 1.03
CA SER A 28 24.41 -12.65 2.08
C SER A 28 24.36 -11.58 3.19
N ILE A 29 23.17 -11.10 3.52
CA ILE A 29 22.92 -10.15 4.60
C ILE A 29 22.38 -10.91 5.81
N ASN A 30 23.04 -10.76 6.95
CA ASN A 30 22.59 -11.33 8.21
C ASN A 30 21.73 -10.31 8.97
N PHE A 31 20.49 -10.69 9.29
CA PHE A 31 19.57 -9.92 10.10
C PHE A 31 19.48 -10.47 11.53
N ASP A 32 19.50 -9.57 12.50
CA ASP A 32 19.10 -9.81 13.88
C ASP A 32 17.68 -9.27 14.05
N ILE A 33 16.70 -10.18 14.13
CA ILE A 33 15.30 -9.82 14.01
C ILE A 33 14.60 -9.91 15.36
N THR A 34 14.04 -8.79 15.78
CA THR A 34 13.16 -8.70 16.96
C THR A 34 11.72 -8.44 16.53
N ALA A 35 10.76 -9.05 17.20
CA ALA A 35 9.34 -8.77 17.00
C ALA A 35 8.69 -8.30 18.30
N TYR A 36 8.04 -7.14 18.24
CA TYR A 36 7.17 -6.67 19.32
C TYR A 36 5.81 -7.37 19.23
N SER A 37 5.48 -8.15 20.24
CA SER A 37 4.24 -8.93 20.31
C SER A 37 3.58 -8.78 21.68
N SER A 38 2.62 -7.86 21.78
CA SER A 38 1.86 -7.64 23.02
C SER A 38 1.08 -8.87 23.51
N SER A 39 0.78 -9.82 22.61
CA SER A 39 0.10 -11.07 22.96
C SER A 39 1.02 -12.17 23.50
N GLY A 40 2.35 -11.98 23.40
CA GLY A 40 3.35 -12.98 23.78
C GLY A 40 3.40 -14.20 22.86
N LYS A 41 2.64 -14.21 21.77
CA LYS A 41 2.61 -15.32 20.83
C LYS A 41 3.91 -15.38 20.05
N LYS A 42 4.61 -16.52 20.12
CA LYS A 42 5.84 -16.81 19.38
C LYS A 42 5.50 -17.80 18.26
N GLU A 43 5.71 -17.39 17.01
CA GLU A 43 5.40 -18.23 15.85
C GLU A 43 6.63 -18.62 15.02
N PHE A 44 7.75 -17.91 15.20
CA PHE A 44 9.01 -18.16 14.52
C PHE A 44 10.09 -18.37 15.57
N GLU A 45 10.80 -19.48 15.51
CA GLU A 45 11.86 -19.82 16.46
C GLU A 45 13.15 -19.01 16.22
N GLU A 46 13.32 -18.51 15.00
CA GLU A 46 14.57 -17.87 14.54
C GLU A 46 14.66 -16.38 14.91
N ILE A 47 13.65 -15.81 15.61
CA ILE A 47 13.61 -14.39 15.94
C ILE A 47 13.39 -14.16 17.43
N THR A 48 13.85 -13.03 17.93
CA THR A 48 13.64 -12.58 19.31
C THR A 48 12.24 -11.95 19.45
N TYR A 49 11.56 -12.19 20.58
CA TYR A 49 10.27 -11.58 20.90
C TYR A 49 10.36 -10.75 22.17
N ILE A 50 9.85 -9.52 22.09
CA ILE A 50 9.69 -8.61 23.23
C ILE A 50 8.21 -8.27 23.41
N GLN A 51 7.79 -8.01 24.67
CA GLN A 51 6.40 -7.71 25.02
C GLN A 51 6.22 -6.29 25.57
N ASN A 52 7.25 -5.74 26.17
CA ASN A 52 7.22 -4.41 26.73
C ASN A 52 8.02 -3.45 25.86
N ARG A 53 7.62 -2.17 25.85
CA ARG A 53 8.36 -1.13 25.14
C ARG A 53 9.72 -0.81 25.80
N ASP A 54 9.82 -1.07 27.08
CA ASP A 54 11.07 -0.90 27.85
C ASP A 54 12.13 -1.93 27.43
N ASP A 55 11.72 -3.04 26.80
CA ASP A 55 12.64 -4.07 26.25
C ASP A 55 13.17 -3.69 24.86
N LEU A 56 12.78 -2.53 24.30
CA LEU A 56 13.29 -2.06 23.01
C LEU A 56 14.79 -1.72 23.16
N ASP A 57 15.57 -2.17 22.19
CA ASP A 57 16.98 -1.75 22.08
C ASP A 57 17.09 -0.23 21.94
N THR A 58 18.27 0.28 22.22
CA THR A 58 18.58 1.70 22.04
C THR A 58 18.59 2.11 20.57
N HIS A 59 18.85 1.16 19.67
CA HIS A 59 18.95 1.41 18.24
C HIS A 59 18.65 0.17 17.40
N TYR A 60 17.99 0.39 16.25
CA TYR A 60 17.76 -0.56 15.16
C TYR A 60 18.15 0.07 13.83
N ASP A 61 18.60 -0.72 12.88
CA ASP A 61 18.84 -0.25 11.51
C ASP A 61 17.51 -0.07 10.75
N ILE A 62 16.56 -1.00 10.95
CA ILE A 62 15.28 -0.98 10.22
C ILE A 62 14.12 -1.35 11.15
N ALA A 63 13.00 -0.62 11.03
CA ALA A 63 11.73 -1.01 11.61
C ALA A 63 10.68 -1.32 10.54
N PHE A 64 9.96 -2.43 10.69
CA PHE A 64 8.76 -2.76 9.93
C PHE A 64 7.54 -2.49 10.80
N ILE A 65 6.72 -1.52 10.41
CA ILE A 65 5.46 -1.20 11.07
C ILE A 65 4.32 -1.84 10.26
N THR A 66 3.83 -2.98 10.71
CA THR A 66 2.86 -3.85 10.03
C THR A 66 1.71 -4.25 10.96
N ASN A 67 1.52 -3.51 12.05
CA ASN A 67 0.39 -3.62 12.95
C ASN A 67 -0.86 -2.94 12.33
N PRO A 68 -2.04 -2.99 12.97
CA PRO A 68 -3.23 -2.32 12.44
C PRO A 68 -3.04 -0.82 12.24
N THR A 69 -3.57 -0.28 11.15
CA THR A 69 -3.40 1.11 10.70
C THR A 69 -3.61 2.16 11.79
N PHE A 70 -4.65 2.00 12.63
CA PHE A 70 -4.93 2.94 13.73
C PHE A 70 -3.82 3.00 14.81
N LYS A 71 -2.85 2.07 14.78
CA LYS A 71 -1.68 2.06 15.66
C LYS A 71 -0.41 2.60 15.01
N HIS A 72 -0.43 2.90 13.70
CA HIS A 72 0.77 3.29 12.97
C HIS A 72 1.41 4.54 13.55
N LEU A 73 0.63 5.61 13.79
CA LEU A 73 1.14 6.86 14.34
C LEU A 73 1.74 6.68 15.73
N GLU A 74 1.04 5.96 16.62
CA GLU A 74 1.56 5.66 17.95
C GLU A 74 2.88 4.88 17.89
N THR A 75 2.93 3.87 17.01
CA THR A 75 4.13 3.03 16.84
C THR A 75 5.28 3.84 16.25
N LEU A 76 5.00 4.68 15.25
CA LEU A 76 6.00 5.55 14.64
C LEU A 76 6.63 6.48 15.68
N ASN A 77 5.81 7.14 16.51
CA ASN A 77 6.30 8.02 17.58
C ASN A 77 7.19 7.30 18.61
N VAL A 78 6.97 6.01 18.82
CA VAL A 78 7.78 5.22 19.78
C VAL A 78 9.15 4.86 19.20
N ILE A 79 9.22 4.62 17.88
CA ILE A 79 10.42 4.02 17.30
C ILE A 79 11.27 4.98 16.47
N VAL A 80 10.72 6.10 16.00
CA VAL A 80 11.37 6.97 15.01
C VAL A 80 12.74 7.49 15.46
N GLU A 81 12.94 7.75 16.74
CA GLU A 81 14.23 8.22 17.29
C GLU A 81 15.24 7.08 17.54
N LYS A 82 14.80 5.83 17.36
CA LYS A 82 15.60 4.63 17.64
C LYS A 82 15.92 3.83 16.39
N VAL A 83 15.63 4.35 15.19
CA VAL A 83 15.76 3.61 13.95
C VAL A 83 16.26 4.49 12.80
N ASP A 84 17.08 3.93 11.92
CA ASP A 84 17.58 4.65 10.77
C ASP A 84 16.55 4.68 9.64
N TYR A 85 15.88 3.56 9.34
CA TYR A 85 14.92 3.42 8.25
C TYR A 85 13.64 2.72 8.68
N ILE A 86 12.51 3.17 8.15
CA ILE A 86 11.20 2.59 8.47
C ILE A 86 10.49 2.12 7.19
N PHE A 87 10.04 0.88 7.22
CA PHE A 87 9.07 0.33 6.28
C PHE A 87 7.69 0.33 6.96
N LEU A 88 6.81 1.23 6.54
CA LEU A 88 5.46 1.43 7.09
C LEU A 88 4.41 0.83 6.16
N GLU A 89 3.53 -0.02 6.65
CA GLU A 89 2.40 -0.54 5.86
C GLU A 89 1.38 0.55 5.52
N LYS A 90 0.70 0.32 4.39
CA LYS A 90 -0.37 1.19 3.90
C LYS A 90 -1.73 0.90 4.60
N PRO A 91 -2.62 1.89 4.68
CA PRO A 91 -2.34 3.31 4.53
C PRO A 91 -1.43 3.81 5.65
N ALA A 92 -0.70 4.89 5.42
CA ALA A 92 0.25 5.41 6.42
C ALA A 92 -0.42 5.63 7.78
N PHE A 93 -1.63 6.18 7.76
CA PHE A 93 -2.45 6.46 8.95
C PHE A 93 -3.93 6.20 8.66
N SER A 94 -4.78 6.20 9.69
CA SER A 94 -6.24 6.10 9.55
C SER A 94 -6.87 7.37 8.98
N GLU A 95 -6.20 8.50 9.12
CA GLU A 95 -6.53 9.80 8.54
C GLU A 95 -5.23 10.57 8.30
N SER A 96 -5.26 11.52 7.36
CA SER A 96 -4.10 12.36 7.10
C SER A 96 -3.78 13.25 8.32
N ILE A 97 -2.50 13.48 8.55
CA ILE A 97 -2.03 14.26 9.67
C ILE A 97 -1.25 15.49 9.19
N ASP A 98 -1.16 16.50 10.04
CA ASP A 98 -0.26 17.62 9.82
C ASP A 98 1.17 17.20 10.21
N LEU A 99 1.95 16.81 9.23
CA LEU A 99 3.32 16.35 9.43
C LEU A 99 4.26 17.42 9.98
N THR A 100 3.91 18.71 9.89
CA THR A 100 4.74 19.80 10.43
C THR A 100 4.82 19.78 11.97
N GLN A 101 3.90 19.06 12.61
CA GLN A 101 3.89 18.88 14.07
C GLN A 101 4.88 17.81 14.55
N TYR A 102 5.54 17.10 13.62
CA TYR A 102 6.43 15.97 13.90
C TYR A 102 7.83 16.23 13.34
N ASN A 103 8.83 15.90 14.11
CA ASN A 103 10.23 15.98 13.68
C ASN A 103 10.69 14.65 13.05
N TYR A 104 10.05 14.26 11.92
CA TYR A 104 10.41 13.03 11.20
C TYR A 104 11.35 13.33 10.03
N ASP A 105 12.32 12.46 9.78
CA ASP A 105 13.00 12.42 8.49
C ASP A 105 12.13 11.59 7.52
N TYR A 106 11.24 12.29 6.80
CA TYR A 106 10.28 11.64 5.89
C TYR A 106 10.94 10.77 4.84
N LYS A 107 12.16 11.10 4.41
CA LYS A 107 12.89 10.37 3.37
C LYS A 107 13.30 8.97 3.82
N ASN A 108 13.50 8.80 5.12
CA ASN A 108 13.88 7.52 5.72
C ASN A 108 12.66 6.64 6.06
N ILE A 109 11.43 7.15 5.85
CA ILE A 109 10.19 6.43 6.09
C ILE A 109 9.55 6.10 4.73
N TYR A 110 9.64 4.84 4.32
CA TYR A 110 8.99 4.32 3.12
C TYR A 110 7.60 3.78 3.49
N VAL A 111 6.57 4.17 2.75
CA VAL A 111 5.22 3.63 2.90
C VAL A 111 4.95 2.60 1.81
N ALA A 112 4.43 1.43 2.20
CA ALA A 112 4.20 0.32 1.27
C ALA A 112 3.25 0.69 0.12
N ALA A 113 3.67 0.34 -1.09
CA ALA A 113 2.92 0.56 -2.33
C ALA A 113 3.10 -0.61 -3.32
N PRO A 114 2.78 -1.85 -2.93
CA PRO A 114 3.19 -3.06 -3.66
C PRO A 114 2.69 -3.11 -5.10
N LEU A 115 1.52 -2.56 -5.43
CA LEU A 115 1.00 -2.58 -6.80
C LEU A 115 1.88 -1.82 -7.80
N ARG A 116 2.67 -0.82 -7.35
CA ARG A 116 3.64 -0.11 -8.21
C ARG A 116 4.71 -1.05 -8.79
N TYR A 117 4.97 -2.18 -8.13
CA TYR A 117 6.03 -3.15 -8.45
C TYR A 117 5.56 -4.35 -9.26
N LYS A 118 4.29 -4.38 -9.68
CA LYS A 118 3.82 -5.40 -10.62
C LYS A 118 4.50 -5.23 -11.99
N ASN A 119 4.86 -6.33 -12.65
CA ASN A 119 5.47 -6.30 -13.99
C ASN A 119 4.65 -5.50 -14.99
N ILE A 120 3.34 -5.64 -14.91
CA ILE A 120 2.42 -4.92 -15.79
C ILE A 120 2.50 -3.39 -15.62
N MET A 121 2.78 -2.90 -14.40
CA MET A 121 2.92 -1.45 -14.15
C MET A 121 4.17 -0.86 -14.78
N GLU A 122 5.25 -1.63 -14.90
CA GLU A 122 6.44 -1.23 -15.65
C GLU A 122 6.12 -1.05 -17.14
N VAL A 123 5.39 -2.01 -17.72
CA VAL A 123 4.94 -1.92 -19.13
C VAL A 123 4.03 -0.70 -19.33
N VAL A 124 3.08 -0.45 -18.43
CA VAL A 124 2.22 0.73 -18.48
C VAL A 124 3.07 2.01 -18.46
N ARG A 125 3.97 2.13 -17.48
CA ARG A 125 4.83 3.32 -17.32
C ARG A 125 5.62 3.60 -18.60
N ASN A 126 6.23 2.57 -19.20
CA ASN A 126 6.97 2.70 -20.45
C ASN A 126 6.06 3.06 -21.64
N SER A 127 4.85 2.50 -21.67
CA SER A 127 3.89 2.74 -22.76
C SER A 127 3.34 4.16 -22.79
N ILE A 128 3.21 4.83 -21.64
CA ILE A 128 2.63 6.19 -21.56
C ILE A 128 3.68 7.30 -21.71
N GLN A 129 4.98 7.01 -21.62
CA GLN A 129 6.05 8.03 -21.69
C GLN A 129 6.00 8.87 -22.99
N SER A 130 5.66 8.23 -24.09
CA SER A 130 5.61 8.87 -25.42
C SER A 130 4.20 9.16 -25.91
N LYS A 131 3.17 8.87 -25.09
CA LYS A 131 1.76 8.96 -25.47
C LYS A 131 1.05 10.10 -24.74
N LYS A 132 0.23 10.84 -25.48
CA LYS A 132 -0.69 11.79 -24.88
C LYS A 132 -1.91 11.04 -24.35
N VAL A 133 -2.04 10.97 -23.03
CA VAL A 133 -3.19 10.38 -22.34
C VAL A 133 -4.24 11.46 -22.13
N TYR A 134 -5.48 11.23 -22.58
CA TYR A 134 -6.62 12.15 -22.43
C TYR A 134 -7.46 11.86 -21.20
N SER A 135 -7.64 10.57 -20.90
CA SER A 135 -8.43 10.12 -19.76
C SER A 135 -7.98 8.77 -19.26
N VAL A 136 -8.26 8.50 -17.98
CA VAL A 136 -8.08 7.17 -17.36
C VAL A 136 -9.36 6.84 -16.59
N ARG A 137 -9.77 5.57 -16.62
CA ARG A 137 -10.82 5.02 -15.78
C ARG A 137 -10.26 3.86 -14.99
N ALA A 138 -10.24 3.96 -13.67
CA ALA A 138 -9.77 2.90 -12.77
C ALA A 138 -10.92 2.38 -11.92
N ILE A 139 -10.97 1.08 -11.72
CA ILE A 139 -11.96 0.42 -10.89
C ILE A 139 -11.31 -0.64 -10.01
N CYS A 140 -11.64 -0.60 -8.71
CA CYS A 140 -11.45 -1.70 -7.78
C CYS A 140 -12.81 -2.03 -7.16
N SER A 141 -13.38 -3.15 -7.62
CA SER A 141 -14.68 -3.64 -7.17
C SER A 141 -14.48 -5.03 -6.58
N THR A 142 -14.93 -5.23 -5.35
CA THR A 142 -14.67 -6.45 -4.59
C THR A 142 -15.80 -6.73 -3.62
N TYR A 143 -15.94 -7.97 -3.18
CA TYR A 143 -16.97 -8.34 -2.21
C TYR A 143 -16.35 -8.56 -0.83
N LEU A 144 -16.53 -7.62 0.08
CA LEU A 144 -15.91 -7.63 1.40
C LEU A 144 -16.11 -8.94 2.19
N PRO A 145 -17.30 -9.58 2.18
CA PRO A 145 -17.49 -10.86 2.85
C PRO A 145 -16.59 -12.00 2.35
N ASP A 146 -16.10 -11.94 1.11
CA ASP A 146 -15.26 -12.98 0.52
C ASP A 146 -13.76 -12.78 0.76
N TRP A 147 -13.34 -11.66 1.35
CA TRP A 147 -11.94 -11.35 1.53
C TRP A 147 -11.18 -12.30 2.45
N ARG A 148 -11.88 -12.84 3.45
CA ARG A 148 -11.29 -13.74 4.45
C ARG A 148 -12.21 -14.92 4.69
N LYS A 149 -11.95 -16.03 4.03
CA LYS A 149 -12.71 -17.27 4.21
C LYS A 149 -12.71 -17.70 5.68
N GLY A 150 -13.89 -18.01 6.19
CA GLY A 150 -14.07 -18.51 7.57
C GLY A 150 -14.07 -17.43 8.66
N THR A 151 -14.01 -16.15 8.30
CA THR A 151 -14.16 -15.03 9.23
C THR A 151 -15.39 -14.21 8.90
N ASP A 152 -16.10 -13.77 9.92
CA ASP A 152 -17.21 -12.84 9.74
C ASP A 152 -16.64 -11.44 9.45
N TYR A 153 -16.94 -10.91 8.25
CA TYR A 153 -16.45 -9.60 7.79
C TYR A 153 -16.89 -8.46 8.71
N ARG A 154 -18.02 -8.62 9.41
CA ARG A 154 -18.58 -7.66 10.36
C ARG A 154 -17.67 -7.41 11.58
N ASN A 155 -16.78 -8.35 11.87
CA ASN A 155 -15.81 -8.25 12.96
C ASN A 155 -14.41 -7.80 12.47
N ASN A 156 -14.26 -7.49 11.20
CA ASN A 156 -13.00 -7.01 10.63
C ASN A 156 -12.90 -5.48 10.76
N TYR A 157 -11.68 -4.95 10.90
CA TYR A 157 -11.42 -3.50 10.95
C TYR A 157 -12.03 -2.75 9.74
N SER A 158 -12.06 -3.38 8.56
CA SER A 158 -12.66 -2.82 7.34
C SER A 158 -14.14 -2.42 7.51
N ALA A 159 -14.85 -3.09 8.44
CA ALA A 159 -16.25 -2.78 8.75
C ALA A 159 -16.43 -1.54 9.63
N PHE A 160 -15.36 -1.07 10.29
CA PHE A 160 -15.44 -0.02 11.29
C PHE A 160 -14.69 1.24 10.90
N LYS A 161 -15.43 2.35 10.66
CA LYS A 161 -14.83 3.66 10.35
C LYS A 161 -13.82 4.10 11.43
N ALA A 162 -14.16 3.90 12.72
CA ALA A 162 -13.28 4.26 13.83
C ALA A 162 -11.98 3.46 13.91
N MET A 163 -11.87 2.36 13.18
CA MET A 163 -10.65 1.54 13.09
C MET A 163 -9.85 1.80 11.81
N GLY A 164 -10.19 2.85 11.07
CA GLY A 164 -9.60 3.14 9.76
C GLY A 164 -10.13 2.20 8.67
N GLY A 165 -11.37 1.69 8.84
CA GLY A 165 -12.08 0.94 7.80
C GLY A 165 -12.76 1.86 6.81
N GLY A 166 -12.97 1.34 5.60
CA GLY A 166 -13.61 2.01 4.48
C GLY A 166 -12.92 1.65 3.17
N VAL A 167 -13.70 1.56 2.12
CA VAL A 167 -13.18 1.14 0.81
C VAL A 167 -12.10 2.09 0.28
N GLU A 168 -12.20 3.37 0.61
CA GLU A 168 -11.24 4.42 0.26
C GLU A 168 -9.85 4.18 0.84
N LEU A 169 -9.76 3.60 2.05
CA LEU A 169 -8.51 3.31 2.73
C LEU A 169 -7.97 1.92 2.39
N ASP A 170 -8.85 0.93 2.34
CA ASP A 170 -8.45 -0.43 1.98
C ASP A 170 -7.98 -0.52 0.52
N CYS A 171 -8.67 0.20 -0.39
CA CYS A 171 -8.36 0.27 -1.81
C CYS A 171 -7.61 1.55 -2.20
N ILE A 172 -6.83 2.14 -1.29
CA ILE A 172 -6.01 3.35 -1.55
C ILE A 172 -4.98 3.14 -2.69
N HIS A 173 -4.67 1.90 -3.00
CA HIS A 173 -3.74 1.54 -4.06
C HIS A 173 -4.10 2.15 -5.42
N GLU A 174 -5.38 2.32 -5.72
CA GLU A 174 -5.84 2.89 -7.00
C GLU A 174 -5.43 4.36 -7.11
N LEU A 175 -5.58 5.12 -6.05
CA LEU A 175 -5.07 6.49 -5.98
C LEU A 175 -3.54 6.52 -6.02
N ASP A 176 -2.91 5.64 -5.26
CA ASP A 176 -1.46 5.55 -5.14
C ASP A 176 -0.78 5.31 -6.49
N TYR A 177 -1.17 4.28 -7.25
CA TYR A 177 -0.52 4.02 -8.53
C TYR A 177 -0.89 5.04 -9.61
N ILE A 178 -2.09 5.61 -9.58
CA ILE A 178 -2.49 6.68 -10.51
C ILE A 178 -1.65 7.94 -10.26
N ILE A 179 -1.49 8.35 -9.00
CA ILE A 179 -0.64 9.50 -8.65
C ILE A 179 0.83 9.22 -8.97
N ASN A 180 1.29 8.00 -8.79
CA ASN A 180 2.64 7.61 -9.21
C ASN A 180 2.87 7.71 -10.73
N LEU A 181 1.85 7.42 -11.55
CA LEU A 181 1.94 7.51 -13.01
C LEU A 181 1.81 8.94 -13.54
N PHE A 182 0.98 9.78 -12.93
CA PHE A 182 0.56 11.06 -13.50
C PHE A 182 0.85 12.27 -12.62
N GLY A 183 1.41 12.07 -11.42
CA GLY A 183 1.60 13.13 -10.43
C GLY A 183 0.30 13.50 -9.70
N PHE A 184 0.37 14.49 -8.82
CA PHE A 184 -0.79 14.96 -8.08
C PHE A 184 -1.75 15.77 -8.98
N PRO A 185 -3.09 15.59 -8.82
CA PRO A 185 -4.08 16.35 -9.57
C PRO A 185 -4.16 17.81 -9.08
N LYS A 186 -4.61 18.72 -9.97
CA LYS A 186 -4.88 20.13 -9.59
C LYS A 186 -6.13 20.29 -8.73
N SER A 187 -7.10 19.42 -8.91
CA SER A 187 -8.30 19.39 -8.07
C SER A 187 -8.93 18.00 -8.08
N VAL A 188 -9.65 17.70 -7.02
CA VAL A 188 -10.35 16.44 -6.83
C VAL A 188 -11.81 16.72 -6.50
N LYS A 189 -12.73 16.01 -7.20
CA LYS A 189 -14.11 15.85 -6.75
C LYS A 189 -14.27 14.40 -6.28
N LYS A 190 -14.91 14.22 -5.13
CA LYS A 190 -15.04 12.92 -4.50
C LYS A 190 -16.40 12.72 -3.89
N GLN A 191 -16.90 11.48 -3.91
CA GLN A 191 -18.15 11.08 -3.31
C GLN A 191 -17.97 9.77 -2.58
N PHE A 192 -18.43 9.72 -1.34
CA PHE A 192 -18.36 8.57 -0.46
C PHE A 192 -19.74 8.20 0.06
N GLY A 193 -19.87 7.00 0.54
CA GLY A 193 -21.05 6.59 1.27
C GLY A 193 -21.16 5.09 1.49
N LYS A 194 -22.16 4.76 2.29
CA LYS A 194 -22.64 3.40 2.46
C LYS A 194 -23.94 3.24 1.68
N TYR A 195 -23.89 2.48 0.59
CA TYR A 195 -25.01 2.31 -0.34
C TYR A 195 -25.52 0.87 -0.41
N SER A 196 -24.72 -0.11 -0.02
CA SER A 196 -25.13 -1.52 -0.06
C SER A 196 -25.79 -1.99 1.24
N ASN A 197 -26.24 -3.26 1.24
CA ASN A 197 -26.79 -3.92 2.42
C ASN A 197 -25.72 -4.58 3.30
N LEU A 198 -24.43 -4.28 3.10
CA LEU A 198 -23.37 -4.78 3.98
C LEU A 198 -23.57 -4.23 5.41
N GLU A 199 -23.44 -5.08 6.40
CA GLU A 199 -23.60 -4.71 7.84
C GLU A 199 -22.29 -4.10 8.38
N ILE A 200 -21.95 -2.91 7.89
CA ILE A 200 -20.74 -2.13 8.25
C ILE A 200 -21.12 -0.68 8.53
N ASN A 201 -20.28 0.06 9.24
CA ASN A 201 -20.45 1.50 9.45
C ASN A 201 -19.40 2.36 8.74
N SER A 202 -18.52 1.72 7.97
CA SER A 202 -17.56 2.36 7.07
C SER A 202 -18.18 2.58 5.69
N ASN A 203 -17.52 3.38 4.84
CA ASN A 203 -17.95 3.57 3.46
C ASN A 203 -17.76 2.28 2.65
N ASP A 204 -18.74 1.93 1.83
CA ASP A 204 -18.66 0.79 0.92
C ASP A 204 -18.53 1.21 -0.55
N LEU A 205 -18.62 2.50 -0.81
CA LEU A 205 -18.39 3.13 -2.11
C LEU A 205 -17.56 4.40 -1.95
N ALA A 206 -16.56 4.57 -2.81
CA ALA A 206 -15.84 5.81 -2.99
C ALA A 206 -15.58 6.04 -4.49
N THR A 207 -15.85 7.26 -4.95
CA THR A 207 -15.56 7.67 -6.32
C THR A 207 -14.77 8.96 -6.34
N TYR A 208 -13.85 9.09 -7.31
CA TYR A 208 -13.01 10.26 -7.46
C TYR A 208 -12.98 10.70 -8.91
N ILE A 209 -12.97 12.02 -9.13
CA ILE A 209 -12.66 12.66 -10.40
C ILE A 209 -11.45 13.55 -10.16
N LEU A 210 -10.30 13.13 -10.67
CA LEU A 210 -9.03 13.83 -10.57
C LEU A 210 -8.84 14.69 -11.81
N ARG A 211 -8.72 16.01 -11.65
CA ARG A 211 -8.52 16.95 -12.75
C ARG A 211 -7.03 17.34 -12.83
N TYR A 212 -6.47 17.17 -14.01
CA TYR A 212 -5.16 17.67 -14.43
C TYR A 212 -5.35 18.78 -15.48
N ASP A 213 -4.29 19.39 -15.98
CA ASP A 213 -4.37 20.41 -17.03
C ASP A 213 -4.87 19.84 -18.36
N ASP A 214 -4.44 18.62 -18.66
CA ASP A 214 -4.57 17.99 -19.97
C ASP A 214 -5.37 16.69 -19.95
N LYS A 215 -5.84 16.25 -18.76
CA LYS A 215 -6.59 14.99 -18.61
C LYS A 215 -7.53 14.98 -17.41
N ILE A 216 -8.48 14.06 -17.44
CA ILE A 216 -9.34 13.71 -16.32
C ILE A 216 -9.20 12.21 -16.03
N ILE A 217 -9.14 11.87 -14.74
CA ILE A 217 -9.05 10.49 -14.28
C ILE A 217 -10.21 10.19 -13.35
N GLU A 218 -10.92 9.11 -13.64
CA GLU A 218 -12.04 8.58 -12.85
C GLU A 218 -11.57 7.36 -12.07
N ILE A 219 -11.89 7.30 -10.76
CA ILE A 219 -11.60 6.13 -9.92
C ILE A 219 -12.89 5.73 -9.21
N HIS A 220 -13.22 4.43 -9.27
CA HIS A 220 -14.35 3.82 -8.60
C HIS A 220 -13.88 2.68 -7.70
N LEU A 221 -14.25 2.74 -6.42
CA LEU A 221 -13.91 1.74 -5.41
C LEU A 221 -15.19 1.26 -4.75
N ASP A 222 -15.39 -0.07 -4.64
CA ASP A 222 -16.54 -0.61 -3.92
C ASP A 222 -16.26 -1.94 -3.20
N TYR A 223 -17.06 -2.21 -2.15
CA TYR A 223 -17.03 -3.44 -1.35
C TYR A 223 -18.13 -4.44 -1.72
N PHE A 224 -18.98 -4.13 -2.69
CA PHE A 224 -20.18 -4.94 -2.99
C PHE A 224 -20.13 -5.60 -4.37
N GLY A 225 -19.06 -5.46 -5.12
CA GLY A 225 -18.88 -6.12 -6.41
C GLY A 225 -18.74 -7.62 -6.28
N ARG A 226 -19.68 -8.37 -6.88
CA ARG A 226 -19.73 -9.82 -6.81
C ARG A 226 -18.68 -10.52 -7.69
N VAL A 227 -18.19 -9.82 -8.69
CA VAL A 227 -17.07 -10.26 -9.52
C VAL A 227 -15.85 -9.41 -9.20
N PRO A 228 -14.81 -9.96 -8.55
CA PRO A 228 -13.61 -9.22 -8.24
C PRO A 228 -13.03 -8.56 -9.49
N THR A 229 -12.87 -7.24 -9.44
CA THR A 229 -12.36 -6.44 -10.55
C THR A 229 -11.29 -5.48 -10.03
N ARG A 230 -10.12 -5.46 -10.66
CA ARG A 230 -9.09 -4.44 -10.45
C ARG A 230 -8.45 -4.13 -11.79
N LYS A 231 -8.96 -3.10 -12.43
CA LYS A 231 -8.64 -2.74 -13.82
C LYS A 231 -8.54 -1.25 -13.98
N PHE A 232 -7.79 -0.83 -14.99
CA PHE A 232 -7.88 0.54 -15.49
C PHE A 232 -7.69 0.59 -16.99
N GLN A 233 -8.26 1.63 -17.61
CA GLN A 233 -8.19 1.90 -19.04
C GLN A 233 -7.56 3.26 -19.24
N LEU A 234 -6.64 3.36 -20.19
CA LEU A 234 -6.01 4.62 -20.61
C LEU A 234 -6.49 4.93 -22.02
N PHE A 235 -7.05 6.10 -22.20
CA PHE A 235 -7.46 6.62 -23.51
C PHE A 235 -6.38 7.58 -23.99
N THR A 236 -5.65 7.15 -25.02
CA THR A 236 -4.56 7.93 -25.62
C THR A 236 -4.97 8.50 -26.97
N LEU A 237 -4.08 9.26 -27.61
CA LEU A 237 -4.31 9.77 -28.95
C LEU A 237 -4.52 8.64 -29.98
N ASP A 238 -3.79 7.54 -29.81
CA ASP A 238 -3.67 6.52 -30.85
C ASP A 238 -4.44 5.24 -30.53
N GLU A 239 -4.62 4.93 -29.24
CA GLU A 239 -5.19 3.65 -28.82
C GLU A 239 -5.84 3.71 -27.42
N CYS A 240 -6.61 2.67 -27.09
CA CYS A 240 -7.06 2.40 -25.75
C CYS A 240 -6.22 1.25 -25.15
N ILE A 241 -5.60 1.50 -24.00
CA ILE A 241 -4.82 0.50 -23.26
C ILE A 241 -5.67 -0.01 -22.10
N ASN A 242 -5.97 -1.30 -22.07
CA ASN A 242 -6.70 -1.95 -20.99
C ASN A 242 -5.74 -2.74 -20.10
N VAL A 243 -5.80 -2.51 -18.80
CA VAL A 243 -4.93 -3.15 -17.80
C VAL A 243 -5.77 -3.90 -16.78
N ASP A 244 -5.54 -5.21 -16.67
CA ASP A 244 -6.17 -6.08 -15.67
C ASP A 244 -5.11 -6.51 -14.64
N LEU A 245 -5.14 -5.87 -13.48
CA LEU A 245 -4.18 -6.11 -12.41
C LEU A 245 -4.42 -7.41 -11.64
N LEU A 246 -5.62 -8.00 -11.71
CA LEU A 246 -5.90 -9.29 -11.11
C LEU A 246 -5.35 -10.44 -11.95
N ASN A 247 -5.54 -10.35 -13.27
CA ASN A 247 -5.15 -11.40 -14.21
C ASN A 247 -3.78 -11.13 -14.84
N ASN A 248 -3.10 -10.03 -14.50
CA ASN A 248 -1.82 -9.62 -15.07
C ASN A 248 -1.84 -9.55 -16.60
N LYS A 249 -2.89 -8.94 -17.16
CA LYS A 249 -3.10 -8.81 -18.60
C LYS A 249 -3.15 -7.35 -19.01
N ILE A 250 -2.49 -7.03 -20.10
CA ILE A 250 -2.56 -5.72 -20.76
C ILE A 250 -2.95 -5.94 -22.22
N SER A 251 -3.92 -5.17 -22.71
CA SER A 251 -4.26 -5.16 -24.12
C SER A 251 -4.10 -3.76 -24.70
N PHE A 252 -3.55 -3.73 -25.90
CA PHE A 252 -3.40 -2.56 -26.76
C PHE A 252 -4.35 -2.78 -27.92
N GLU A 253 -5.33 -1.87 -28.10
CA GLU A 253 -6.47 -2.09 -29.01
C GLU A 253 -7.27 -3.37 -28.67
N GLU A 254 -8.23 -3.76 -29.51
CA GLU A 254 -9.13 -4.87 -29.18
C GLU A 254 -8.47 -6.25 -29.22
N ASN A 255 -7.30 -6.42 -29.85
CA ASN A 255 -6.80 -7.75 -30.23
C ASN A 255 -5.39 -8.11 -29.75
N ILE A 256 -4.61 -7.18 -29.19
CA ILE A 256 -3.25 -7.49 -28.73
C ILE A 256 -3.23 -7.61 -27.21
N VAL A 257 -3.31 -8.84 -26.72
CA VAL A 257 -3.24 -9.14 -25.28
C VAL A 257 -1.85 -9.67 -24.95
N LYS A 258 -1.18 -9.01 -23.98
CA LYS A 258 0.03 -9.53 -23.35
C LYS A 258 -0.30 -10.03 -21.96
N GLU A 259 0.07 -11.25 -21.68
CA GLU A 259 0.01 -11.83 -20.33
C GLU A 259 1.37 -11.65 -19.66
N MET A 260 1.35 -11.26 -18.40
CA MET A 260 2.56 -11.03 -17.60
C MET A 260 2.47 -11.84 -16.31
N PRO A 261 2.63 -13.17 -16.40
CA PRO A 261 2.47 -14.02 -15.25
C PRO A 261 3.46 -13.65 -14.13
N GLU A 262 2.93 -13.47 -12.95
CA GLU A 262 3.70 -13.25 -11.72
C GLU A 262 2.93 -13.84 -10.55
N SER A 263 3.65 -14.27 -9.51
CA SER A 263 3.02 -14.72 -8.28
C SER A 263 2.48 -13.53 -7.48
N ALA A 264 1.52 -13.79 -6.59
CA ALA A 264 1.00 -12.74 -5.71
C ALA A 264 2.07 -12.18 -4.74
N ASN A 265 3.22 -12.83 -4.60
CA ASN A 265 4.32 -12.40 -3.74
C ASN A 265 5.38 -11.57 -4.48
N ASP A 266 5.50 -11.70 -5.80
CA ASP A 266 6.58 -11.07 -6.57
C ASP A 266 6.62 -9.54 -6.39
N MET A 267 5.47 -8.88 -6.35
CA MET A 267 5.40 -7.44 -6.12
C MET A 267 5.98 -7.03 -4.76
N TYR A 268 5.77 -7.83 -3.70
CA TYR A 268 6.32 -7.56 -2.37
C TYR A 268 7.83 -7.84 -2.30
N GLU A 269 8.32 -8.85 -3.01
CA GLU A 269 9.76 -9.10 -3.11
C GLU A 269 10.47 -7.95 -3.84
N LYS A 270 9.89 -7.45 -4.92
CA LYS A 270 10.42 -6.30 -5.67
C LYS A 270 10.35 -5.00 -4.87
N GLU A 271 9.26 -4.79 -4.14
CA GLU A 271 9.11 -3.66 -3.24
C GLU A 271 10.18 -3.68 -2.15
N LEU A 272 10.39 -4.83 -1.50
CA LEU A 272 11.43 -5.00 -0.50
C LEU A 272 12.83 -4.76 -1.08
N LYS A 273 13.08 -5.27 -2.29
CA LYS A 273 14.33 -5.02 -3.01
C LYS A 273 14.53 -3.53 -3.25
N TYR A 274 13.50 -2.82 -3.73
CA TYR A 274 13.55 -1.37 -3.92
C TYR A 274 13.88 -0.65 -2.60
N PHE A 275 13.23 -1.02 -1.50
CA PHE A 275 13.48 -0.44 -0.18
C PHE A 275 14.96 -0.56 0.21
N PHE A 276 15.56 -1.73 0.06
CA PHE A 276 16.98 -1.94 0.38
C PHE A 276 17.94 -1.23 -0.58
N GLU A 277 17.67 -1.27 -1.88
CA GLU A 277 18.60 -0.74 -2.90
C GLU A 277 18.51 0.78 -3.07
N ASN A 278 17.42 1.40 -2.62
CA ASN A 278 17.20 2.83 -2.83
C ASN A 278 16.98 3.60 -1.52
N VAL A 279 16.03 3.19 -0.68
CA VAL A 279 15.73 3.91 0.57
C VAL A 279 16.86 3.72 1.58
N VAL A 280 17.22 2.48 1.91
CA VAL A 280 18.28 2.17 2.88
C VAL A 280 19.66 2.66 2.42
N THR A 281 19.87 2.81 1.11
CA THR A 281 21.11 3.40 0.58
C THR A 281 21.06 4.92 0.44
N GLY A 282 19.94 5.56 0.77
CA GLY A 282 19.77 7.00 0.66
C GLY A 282 19.72 7.56 -0.76
N LYS A 283 19.49 6.71 -1.78
CA LYS A 283 19.43 7.16 -3.19
C LYS A 283 18.14 7.89 -3.49
N GLU A 284 17.01 7.27 -3.19
CA GLU A 284 15.68 7.82 -3.45
C GLU A 284 14.61 7.12 -2.61
N ASN A 285 13.49 7.79 -2.36
CA ASN A 285 12.29 7.22 -1.78
C ASN A 285 11.06 7.72 -2.56
N TRP A 286 10.50 6.90 -3.45
CA TRP A 286 9.35 7.28 -4.28
C TRP A 286 8.05 7.40 -3.52
N ASN A 287 7.99 6.82 -2.34
CA ASN A 287 6.79 6.82 -1.51
C ASN A 287 7.17 7.09 -0.05
N ASP A 288 7.80 8.23 0.17
CA ASP A 288 8.09 8.69 1.51
C ASP A 288 6.81 9.03 2.28
N LEU A 289 6.94 9.24 3.58
CA LEU A 289 5.79 9.51 4.44
C LEU A 289 5.02 10.76 4.01
N TYR A 290 5.72 11.79 3.50
CA TYR A 290 5.06 13.01 3.02
C TYR A 290 4.19 12.71 1.81
N HIS A 291 4.74 12.05 0.78
CA HIS A 291 3.99 11.66 -0.42
C HIS A 291 2.77 10.79 -0.07
N ALA A 292 2.96 9.77 0.77
CA ALA A 292 1.88 8.86 1.16
C ALA A 292 0.78 9.57 1.98
N ASN A 293 1.14 10.54 2.82
CA ASN A 293 0.16 11.35 3.55
C ASN A 293 -0.62 12.30 2.61
N GLU A 294 0.01 12.85 1.58
CA GLU A 294 -0.69 13.64 0.55
C GLU A 294 -1.66 12.77 -0.28
N VAL A 295 -1.28 11.53 -0.60
CA VAL A 295 -2.21 10.55 -1.23
C VAL A 295 -3.39 10.27 -0.29
N LEU A 296 -3.13 10.09 1.01
CA LEU A 296 -4.16 9.85 2.01
C LEU A 296 -5.14 11.03 2.14
N LYS A 297 -4.67 12.27 2.08
CA LYS A 297 -5.56 13.46 2.03
C LYS A 297 -6.53 13.45 0.86
N ILE A 298 -6.10 12.91 -0.27
CA ILE A 298 -7.00 12.74 -1.42
C ILE A 298 -7.98 11.60 -1.16
N ALA A 299 -7.51 10.50 -0.56
CA ALA A 299 -8.30 9.30 -0.34
C ALA A 299 -9.44 9.51 0.67
N GLU A 300 -9.21 10.26 1.74
CA GLU A 300 -10.17 10.42 2.84
C GLU A 300 -11.38 11.30 2.48
N GLU A 301 -12.44 11.17 3.26
CA GLU A 301 -13.73 11.86 3.03
C GLU A 301 -13.70 13.38 3.29
N LYS A 302 -12.71 13.88 4.03
CA LYS A 302 -12.59 15.30 4.44
C LYS A 302 -12.36 16.26 3.28
#